data_540601713ab2eee1bdef1a5e833b9b38
#
_entry.id   540601713ab2eee1bdef1a5e833b9b38
#
_cell.length_a   1.000
_cell.length_b   1.000
_cell.length_c   1.000
_cell.angle_alpha   90.00
_cell.angle_beta   90.00
_cell.angle_gamma   90.00
#
_symmetry.space_group_name_H-M   'P 1'
#
loop_
_entity.id
_entity.type
_entity.pdbx_description
1 polymer ?
#
loop_
_entity_poly.entity_id
_entity_poly.type
_entity_poly.pdbx_seq_one_letter_code
_entity_poly.pdbx_strand_id
1 'polypeptide(L)'
;KGFSIQSKKGDFIFKPYLMVQTAGNFNWYDDEGLDKAYNQDNIENAGFSVPYAVLGFTGKAFDKVSFNLSINAAASGAKILQQAWFDIKVVDPFAVKVGKFKTPFTHAFLTTLGGTLMPAMPTSLTAEVIMPYVLNAVTPSMSTGWDLGVEVHGLVGGKFGYEVGVWNGTGASTNLATKTFSDDWHIPSLLYGGRISYMPFGVMPSTQGDPNRLNENKLLIALSGNINVESENESTNDTRAGLEVSWLYKRLYLAGEAYYMHVGFTERQKIGESYDYVGGYIQGGYFITKSLQAALRYDFMDRNALDADGFLNMPAVGFNYFFNRLNLKLQAMYQFTGRTGHETQLDRDLDDLGLSMHKAVVQLQYSF
;
A
#
# COMPACT_ATOMS: atom_id res chain seq x y z
N LYS A 1 16.66 20.64 5.26
CA LYS A 1 17.68 20.37 4.23
C LYS A 1 18.45 19.15 4.73
N GLY A 2 18.33 18.00 4.03
CA GLY A 2 19.10 16.80 4.35
C GLY A 2 20.54 16.90 3.86
N PHE A 3 21.34 15.90 4.24
CA PHE A 3 22.73 15.78 3.78
C PHE A 3 22.74 15.38 2.29
N SER A 4 23.61 16.01 1.50
CA SER A 4 23.83 15.65 0.10
C SER A 4 25.29 15.83 -0.29
N ILE A 5 25.80 14.91 -1.09
CA ILE A 5 27.12 14.99 -1.72
C ILE A 5 26.89 15.32 -3.20
N GLN A 6 27.58 16.31 -3.71
CA GLN A 6 27.49 16.72 -5.10
C GLN A 6 28.87 16.79 -5.73
N SER A 7 28.97 16.43 -7.01
CA SER A 7 30.17 16.67 -7.80
C SER A 7 30.38 18.20 -8.02
N LYS A 8 31.61 18.63 -8.29
CA LYS A 8 31.92 20.06 -8.54
C LYS A 8 31.08 20.68 -9.66
N LYS A 9 30.72 19.92 -10.67
CA LYS A 9 29.89 20.36 -11.80
C LYS A 9 28.39 20.19 -11.57
N GLY A 10 27.97 19.55 -10.46
CA GLY A 10 26.57 19.24 -10.20
C GLY A 10 26.02 18.05 -10.98
N ASP A 11 26.82 17.39 -11.81
CA ASP A 11 26.39 16.27 -12.66
C ASP A 11 25.95 15.04 -11.87
N PHE A 12 26.44 14.90 -10.61
CA PHE A 12 26.10 13.82 -9.71
C PHE A 12 25.62 14.37 -8.37
N ILE A 13 24.47 13.89 -7.93
CA ILE A 13 23.90 14.17 -6.61
C ILE A 13 23.64 12.85 -5.91
N PHE A 14 24.12 12.71 -4.69
CA PHE A 14 23.92 11.56 -3.82
C PHE A 14 23.36 12.01 -2.48
N LYS A 15 22.25 11.41 -2.04
CA LYS A 15 21.54 11.75 -0.80
C LYS A 15 21.25 10.49 0.00
N PRO A 16 21.93 10.24 1.11
CA PRO A 16 21.52 9.22 2.06
C PRO A 16 20.23 9.68 2.78
N TYR A 17 19.42 8.73 3.18
CA TYR A 17 18.26 8.97 4.02
C TYR A 17 18.03 7.81 4.98
N LEU A 18 17.41 8.11 6.11
CA LEU A 18 17.02 7.15 7.13
C LEU A 18 15.56 7.40 7.51
N MET A 19 14.82 6.32 7.75
CA MET A 19 13.51 6.39 8.41
C MET A 19 13.41 5.22 9.39
N VAL A 20 13.08 5.54 10.65
CA VAL A 20 12.77 4.56 11.68
C VAL A 20 11.38 4.85 12.23
N GLN A 21 10.58 3.81 12.31
CA GLN A 21 9.28 3.83 12.98
C GLN A 21 9.30 2.80 14.09
N THR A 22 8.86 3.20 15.29
CA THR A 22 8.61 2.31 16.42
C THR A 22 7.16 2.44 16.83
N ALA A 23 6.50 1.34 17.15
CA ALA A 23 5.09 1.34 17.49
C ALA A 23 4.78 0.47 18.69
N GLY A 24 3.86 0.94 19.54
CA GLY A 24 3.13 0.12 20.48
C GLY A 24 1.79 -0.26 19.84
N ASN A 25 1.46 -1.54 19.86
CA ASN A 25 0.26 -2.11 19.26
C ASN A 25 -0.55 -2.76 20.38
N PHE A 26 -1.85 -2.51 20.38
CA PHE A 26 -2.81 -3.07 21.31
C PHE A 26 -3.98 -3.60 20.50
N ASN A 27 -4.31 -4.88 20.64
CA ASN A 27 -5.44 -5.49 19.98
C ASN A 27 -6.25 -6.22 21.05
N TRP A 28 -7.57 -6.13 20.95
CA TRP A 28 -8.48 -6.89 21.79
C TRP A 28 -9.73 -7.26 21.00
N TYR A 29 -10.36 -8.32 21.42
CA TYR A 29 -11.54 -8.87 20.80
C TYR A 29 -12.64 -8.91 21.86
N ASP A 30 -13.76 -8.25 21.58
CA ASP A 30 -14.95 -8.36 22.41
C ASP A 30 -15.78 -9.52 21.88
N ASP A 31 -15.96 -10.53 22.70
CA ASP A 31 -16.73 -11.68 22.28
C ASP A 31 -17.26 -12.56 23.42
N GLU A 32 -18.57 -12.58 23.53
CA GLU A 32 -19.26 -13.54 24.40
C GLU A 32 -19.16 -15.00 23.91
N GLY A 33 -18.87 -15.19 22.62
CA GLY A 33 -18.75 -16.50 22.00
C GLY A 33 -17.42 -17.19 22.29
N LEU A 34 -16.31 -16.46 22.37
CA LEU A 34 -15.01 -17.01 22.75
C LEU A 34 -15.02 -17.61 24.14
N ASP A 35 -15.72 -16.96 25.08
CA ASP A 35 -15.91 -17.50 26.44
C ASP A 35 -16.58 -18.85 26.39
N LYS A 36 -17.63 -19.03 25.59
CA LYS A 36 -18.34 -20.29 25.42
C LYS A 36 -17.53 -21.37 24.70
N ALA A 37 -16.76 -20.98 23.66
CA ALA A 37 -16.03 -21.94 22.82
C ALA A 37 -14.69 -22.37 23.42
N TYR A 38 -13.98 -21.47 24.09
CA TYR A 38 -12.59 -21.66 24.54
C TYR A 38 -12.37 -21.40 26.02
N ASN A 39 -13.41 -21.03 26.77
CA ASN A 39 -13.34 -20.64 28.18
C ASN A 39 -12.33 -19.49 28.41
N GLN A 40 -12.36 -18.50 27.51
CA GLN A 40 -11.52 -17.30 27.51
C GLN A 40 -12.41 -16.07 27.37
N ASP A 41 -12.37 -15.18 28.33
CA ASP A 41 -13.23 -13.99 28.37
C ASP A 41 -12.91 -12.98 27.28
N ASN A 42 -11.65 -12.76 26.96
CA ASN A 42 -11.19 -11.86 25.90
C ASN A 42 -9.79 -12.25 25.44
N ILE A 43 -9.52 -12.11 24.16
CA ILE A 43 -8.15 -12.21 23.64
C ILE A 43 -7.57 -10.80 23.56
N GLU A 44 -6.62 -10.54 24.45
CA GLU A 44 -5.90 -9.29 24.47
C GLU A 44 -4.43 -9.53 24.15
N ASN A 45 -3.88 -8.72 23.26
CA ASN A 45 -2.45 -8.73 23.03
C ASN A 45 -1.91 -7.30 22.91
N ALA A 46 -0.75 -7.09 23.50
CA ALA A 46 -0.03 -5.84 23.43
C ALA A 46 1.45 -6.10 23.15
N GLY A 47 2.07 -5.24 22.39
CA GLY A 47 3.49 -5.41 22.10
C GLY A 47 4.09 -4.20 21.40
N PHE A 48 5.42 -4.20 21.36
CA PHE A 48 6.18 -3.20 20.63
C PHE A 48 6.72 -3.79 19.33
N SER A 49 6.77 -2.95 18.31
CA SER A 49 7.29 -3.33 17.00
C SER A 49 8.15 -2.21 16.40
N VAL A 50 8.95 -2.59 15.42
CA VAL A 50 9.65 -1.68 14.52
C VAL A 50 9.07 -1.94 13.11
N PRO A 51 7.99 -1.26 12.73
CA PRO A 51 7.36 -1.49 11.42
C PRO A 51 8.33 -1.23 10.26
N TYR A 52 9.15 -0.20 10.39
CA TYR A 52 10.14 0.16 9.39
C TYR A 52 11.43 0.67 10.01
N ALA A 53 12.55 0.18 9.49
CA ALA A 53 13.91 0.69 9.74
C ALA A 53 14.61 0.79 8.37
N VAL A 54 14.30 1.86 7.62
CA VAL A 54 14.75 2.03 6.24
C VAL A 54 16.00 2.87 6.19
N LEU A 55 17.05 2.31 5.60
CA LEU A 55 18.26 3.02 5.21
C LEU A 55 18.33 3.03 3.69
N GLY A 56 18.57 4.19 3.08
CA GLY A 56 18.61 4.27 1.64
C GLY A 56 19.47 5.39 1.11
N PHE A 57 19.65 5.34 -0.19
CA PHE A 57 20.39 6.30 -0.98
C PHE A 57 19.56 6.65 -2.22
N THR A 58 19.40 7.94 -2.48
CA THR A 58 18.80 8.42 -3.72
C THR A 58 19.71 9.44 -4.38
N GLY A 59 19.58 9.61 -5.67
CA GLY A 59 20.42 10.56 -6.36
C GLY A 59 20.05 10.76 -7.82
N LYS A 60 20.88 11.55 -8.48
CA LYS A 60 20.79 11.85 -9.90
C LYS A 60 22.17 11.80 -10.54
N ALA A 61 22.22 11.40 -11.81
CA ALA A 61 23.38 11.45 -12.68
C ALA A 61 23.00 12.12 -14.00
N PHE A 62 23.78 13.14 -14.43
CA PHE A 62 23.64 13.84 -15.70
C PHE A 62 22.24 14.41 -15.99
N ASP A 63 21.47 14.77 -14.95
CA ASP A 63 20.09 15.23 -15.01
C ASP A 63 19.09 14.30 -15.73
N LYS A 64 19.56 13.16 -16.19
CA LYS A 64 18.78 12.18 -16.96
C LYS A 64 18.49 10.89 -16.21
N VAL A 65 19.35 10.51 -15.29
CA VAL A 65 19.21 9.25 -14.55
C VAL A 65 18.98 9.58 -13.09
N SER A 66 17.85 9.14 -12.55
CA SER A 66 17.60 9.09 -11.11
C SER A 66 17.77 7.67 -10.62
N PHE A 67 18.11 7.49 -9.35
CA PHE A 67 18.22 6.16 -8.75
C PHE A 67 17.78 6.17 -7.29
N ASN A 68 17.39 5.01 -6.82
CA ASN A 68 17.16 4.74 -5.41
C ASN A 68 17.64 3.33 -5.08
N LEU A 69 18.30 3.21 -3.94
CA LEU A 69 18.60 1.93 -3.31
C LEU A 69 18.20 2.05 -1.84
N SER A 70 17.33 1.17 -1.36
CA SER A 70 16.95 1.14 0.06
C SER A 70 16.75 -0.27 0.58
N ILE A 71 17.13 -0.45 1.84
CA ILE A 71 16.87 -1.64 2.62
C ILE A 71 15.96 -1.30 3.79
N ASN A 72 15.10 -2.24 4.17
CA ASN A 72 14.33 -2.21 5.41
C ASN A 72 14.91 -3.25 6.37
N ALA A 73 15.70 -2.81 7.35
CA ALA A 73 16.34 -3.69 8.31
C ALA A 73 15.35 -4.36 9.29
N ALA A 74 14.11 -3.88 9.36
CA ALA A 74 13.05 -4.52 10.14
C ALA A 74 12.36 -5.68 9.38
N ALA A 75 12.62 -5.83 8.09
CA ALA A 75 12.07 -6.89 7.27
C ALA A 75 12.98 -8.13 7.24
N SER A 76 12.45 -9.25 6.76
CA SER A 76 13.17 -10.50 6.60
C SER A 76 13.16 -10.98 5.14
N GLY A 77 14.11 -11.84 4.79
CA GLY A 77 14.22 -12.47 3.48
C GLY A 77 14.31 -11.44 2.34
N ALA A 78 13.63 -11.69 1.25
CA ALA A 78 13.65 -10.84 0.06
C ALA A 78 13.01 -9.45 0.26
N LYS A 79 12.26 -9.26 1.36
CA LYS A 79 11.65 -7.97 1.72
C LYS A 79 12.66 -6.97 2.29
N ILE A 80 13.87 -7.43 2.67
CA ILE A 80 14.96 -6.56 3.14
C ILE A 80 15.34 -5.54 2.05
N LEU A 81 15.54 -5.97 0.80
CA LEU A 81 15.73 -5.05 -0.32
C LEU A 81 14.37 -4.44 -0.69
N GLN A 82 14.11 -3.23 -0.22
CA GLN A 82 12.83 -2.57 -0.44
C GLN A 82 12.75 -1.95 -1.83
N GLN A 83 13.77 -1.20 -2.23
CA GLN A 83 13.85 -0.58 -3.55
C GLN A 83 15.28 -0.67 -4.09
N ALA A 84 15.40 -0.90 -5.40
CA ALA A 84 16.67 -0.84 -6.14
C ALA A 84 16.33 -0.55 -7.60
N TRP A 85 16.36 0.71 -8.01
CA TRP A 85 15.93 1.08 -9.36
C TRP A 85 16.74 2.24 -9.94
N PHE A 86 16.76 2.28 -11.26
CA PHE A 86 17.15 3.41 -12.08
C PHE A 86 15.94 3.91 -12.86
N ASP A 87 15.84 5.23 -12.99
CA ASP A 87 14.81 5.92 -13.75
C ASP A 87 15.48 6.85 -14.74
N ILE A 88 15.30 6.56 -16.03
CA ILE A 88 16.03 7.18 -17.14
C ILE A 88 15.05 8.07 -17.91
N LYS A 89 15.24 9.38 -17.80
CA LYS A 89 14.50 10.35 -18.59
C LYS A 89 15.03 10.36 -20.03
N VAL A 90 14.24 9.81 -20.96
CA VAL A 90 14.59 9.77 -22.38
C VAL A 90 14.31 11.11 -23.02
N VAL A 91 13.07 11.59 -22.93
CA VAL A 91 12.60 12.92 -23.33
C VAL A 91 11.43 13.33 -22.44
N ASP A 92 11.03 14.58 -22.46
CA ASP A 92 9.77 14.99 -21.86
C ASP A 92 8.60 14.65 -22.79
N PRO A 93 7.57 13.95 -22.39
CA PRO A 93 7.25 13.40 -21.06
C PRO A 93 7.49 11.88 -20.93
N PHE A 94 8.57 11.33 -21.41
CA PHE A 94 8.84 9.91 -21.49
C PHE A 94 10.08 9.50 -20.69
N ALA A 95 9.89 8.64 -19.69
CA ALA A 95 10.95 8.05 -18.87
C ALA A 95 10.75 6.54 -18.73
N VAL A 96 11.84 5.83 -18.45
CA VAL A 96 11.87 4.37 -18.26
C VAL A 96 12.50 4.07 -16.90
N LYS A 97 11.75 3.40 -16.05
CA LYS A 97 12.23 2.92 -14.75
C LYS A 97 12.47 1.41 -14.80
N VAL A 98 13.62 0.97 -14.28
CA VAL A 98 14.02 -0.44 -14.27
C VAL A 98 14.52 -0.81 -12.89
N GLY A 99 14.12 -1.95 -12.38
CA GLY A 99 14.55 -2.48 -11.08
C GLY A 99 13.40 -2.86 -10.18
N LYS A 100 13.65 -2.86 -8.85
CA LYS A 100 12.65 -3.15 -7.82
C LYS A 100 12.06 -1.86 -7.28
N PHE A 101 10.77 -1.66 -7.48
CA PHE A 101 10.03 -0.47 -7.05
C PHE A 101 8.55 -0.81 -6.81
N LYS A 102 7.76 0.14 -6.30
CA LYS A 102 6.32 -0.02 -6.16
C LYS A 102 5.66 -0.10 -7.53
N THR A 103 4.84 -1.12 -7.76
CA THR A 103 3.97 -1.17 -8.92
C THR A 103 2.98 0.00 -8.91
N PRO A 104 2.59 0.56 -10.06
CA PRO A 104 1.74 1.74 -10.10
C PRO A 104 0.28 1.39 -9.81
N PHE A 105 -0.04 1.19 -8.53
CA PHE A 105 -1.38 0.84 -8.09
C PHE A 105 -1.77 1.71 -6.89
N THR A 106 -2.73 2.60 -7.05
CA THR A 106 -3.34 3.53 -6.09
C THR A 106 -2.42 4.51 -5.37
N HIS A 107 -2.96 5.68 -5.03
CA HIS A 107 -2.20 6.73 -4.34
C HIS A 107 -1.84 6.35 -2.90
N ALA A 108 -2.74 5.65 -2.20
CA ALA A 108 -2.44 5.20 -0.83
C ALA A 108 -1.20 4.32 -0.79
N PHE A 109 -1.08 3.38 -1.72
CA PHE A 109 0.10 2.53 -1.82
C PHE A 109 1.34 3.30 -2.27
N LEU A 110 1.21 4.19 -3.27
CA LEU A 110 2.30 5.00 -3.80
C LEU A 110 2.79 6.09 -2.83
N THR A 111 1.97 6.47 -1.84
CA THR A 111 2.36 7.38 -0.75
C THR A 111 3.66 6.90 -0.09
N THR A 112 4.52 7.84 0.26
CA THR A 112 5.75 7.53 1.01
C THR A 112 5.40 6.97 2.39
N LEU A 113 6.18 6.01 2.87
CA LEU A 113 5.93 5.34 4.16
C LEU A 113 5.82 6.34 5.32
N GLY A 114 6.63 7.40 5.28
CA GLY A 114 6.58 8.46 6.28
C GLY A 114 5.44 9.46 6.08
N GLY A 115 4.77 9.44 4.93
CA GLY A 115 3.75 10.42 4.53
C GLY A 115 2.30 10.00 4.80
N THR A 116 2.07 8.84 5.40
CA THR A 116 0.73 8.30 5.66
C THR A 116 -0.04 9.11 6.70
N LEU A 117 -1.36 9.21 6.52
CA LEU A 117 -2.27 9.92 7.43
C LEU A 117 -2.44 9.18 8.76
N MET A 118 -2.40 7.85 8.74
CA MET A 118 -2.50 6.98 9.92
C MET A 118 -1.31 6.01 9.96
N PRO A 119 -0.96 5.44 11.13
CA PRO A 119 0.13 4.47 11.27
C PRO A 119 -0.02 3.25 10.36
N ALA A 120 -1.27 2.80 10.14
CA ALA A 120 -1.59 1.71 9.24
C ALA A 120 -2.28 2.24 7.97
N MET A 121 -1.93 1.66 6.83
CA MET A 121 -2.69 1.84 5.58
C MET A 121 -4.11 1.27 5.73
N PRO A 122 -5.05 1.60 4.82
CA PRO A 122 -6.35 0.95 4.77
C PRO A 122 -6.23 -0.58 4.70
N THR A 123 -7.03 -1.28 5.49
CA THR A 123 -6.99 -2.75 5.54
C THR A 123 -7.47 -3.35 4.22
N SER A 124 -8.51 -2.75 3.62
CA SER A 124 -9.02 -3.13 2.30
C SER A 124 -7.92 -3.15 1.22
N LEU A 125 -6.95 -2.24 1.30
CA LEU A 125 -5.83 -2.23 0.37
C LEU A 125 -4.76 -3.27 0.72
N THR A 126 -4.42 -3.40 2.00
CA THR A 126 -3.25 -4.17 2.43
C THR A 126 -3.53 -5.65 2.63
N ALA A 127 -4.77 -6.01 2.98
CA ALA A 127 -5.11 -7.39 3.27
C ALA A 127 -5.18 -8.26 2.01
N GLU A 128 -5.77 -7.71 0.93
CA GLU A 128 -6.08 -8.52 -0.25
C GLU A 128 -5.48 -7.94 -1.54
N VAL A 129 -5.59 -6.64 -1.76
CA VAL A 129 -5.27 -6.03 -3.05
C VAL A 129 -3.77 -5.95 -3.33
N ILE A 130 -2.97 -5.65 -2.30
CA ILE A 130 -1.50 -5.63 -2.42
C ILE A 130 -0.91 -7.00 -2.15
N MET A 131 -1.54 -7.79 -1.28
CA MET A 131 -1.17 -9.15 -0.98
C MET A 131 -2.30 -10.07 -1.41
N PRO A 132 -2.12 -10.95 -2.39
CA PRO A 132 -3.15 -11.88 -2.78
C PRO A 132 -3.53 -12.77 -1.60
N TYR A 133 -4.82 -12.99 -1.49
CA TYR A 133 -5.39 -13.93 -0.54
C TYR A 133 -4.88 -15.33 -0.86
N VAL A 134 -4.40 -16.02 0.13
CA VAL A 134 -4.07 -17.45 0.03
C VAL A 134 -4.93 -18.19 1.05
N LEU A 135 -5.96 -18.85 0.58
CA LEU A 135 -6.73 -19.80 1.38
C LEU A 135 -5.77 -20.88 1.90
N ASN A 136 -5.68 -21.04 3.21
CA ASN A 136 -4.73 -21.94 3.89
C ASN A 136 -3.26 -21.60 3.70
N ALA A 137 -2.93 -20.36 3.43
CA ALA A 137 -1.57 -19.98 3.24
C ALA A 137 -0.76 -20.09 4.50
N VAL A 138 0.18 -20.93 4.41
CA VAL A 138 1.33 -20.94 5.32
C VAL A 138 2.15 -19.65 5.18
N THR A 139 2.09 -18.98 4.03
CA THR A 139 2.63 -17.62 3.80
C THR A 139 2.08 -17.05 2.49
N PRO A 140 1.54 -15.84 2.45
CA PRO A 140 1.31 -15.16 1.19
C PRO A 140 2.67 -14.86 0.56
N SER A 141 3.03 -15.60 -0.47
CA SER A 141 4.32 -15.43 -1.15
C SER A 141 4.30 -14.30 -2.17
N MET A 142 3.13 -13.73 -2.48
CA MET A 142 2.96 -12.74 -3.53
C MET A 142 2.45 -11.42 -2.99
N SER A 143 3.25 -10.41 -3.20
CA SER A 143 2.87 -9.01 -3.04
C SER A 143 3.09 -8.33 -4.37
N THR A 144 2.06 -7.73 -4.94
CA THR A 144 2.22 -6.84 -6.09
C THR A 144 2.75 -5.47 -5.67
N GLY A 145 3.09 -5.31 -4.41
CA GLY A 145 3.50 -4.04 -3.85
C GLY A 145 4.84 -3.52 -4.37
N TRP A 146 5.95 -4.14 -3.96
CA TRP A 146 7.29 -3.86 -4.48
C TRP A 146 7.73 -5.04 -5.33
N ASP A 147 7.96 -4.80 -6.61
CA ASP A 147 8.33 -5.88 -7.51
C ASP A 147 9.44 -5.46 -8.47
N LEU A 148 10.09 -6.44 -9.05
CA LEU A 148 11.16 -6.26 -10.03
C LEU A 148 10.56 -6.21 -11.43
N GLY A 149 10.82 -5.11 -12.15
CA GLY A 149 10.24 -4.95 -13.48
C GLY A 149 10.77 -3.75 -14.25
N VAL A 150 10.05 -3.44 -15.30
CA VAL A 150 10.28 -2.29 -16.19
C VAL A 150 8.99 -1.51 -16.33
N GLU A 151 9.07 -0.21 -16.19
CA GLU A 151 7.95 0.74 -16.29
C GLU A 151 8.30 1.87 -17.23
N VAL A 152 7.37 2.20 -18.09
CA VAL A 152 7.39 3.43 -18.88
C VAL A 152 6.41 4.40 -18.25
N HIS A 153 6.86 5.61 -17.98
CA HIS A 153 6.02 6.60 -17.31
C HIS A 153 6.29 8.02 -17.80
N GLY A 154 5.37 8.91 -17.50
CA GLY A 154 5.53 10.32 -17.84
C GLY A 154 4.40 11.20 -17.35
N LEU A 155 4.58 12.50 -17.56
CA LEU A 155 3.64 13.54 -17.21
C LEU A 155 3.43 14.49 -18.39
N VAL A 156 2.27 14.39 -19.03
CA VAL A 156 1.90 15.19 -20.19
C VAL A 156 1.23 16.48 -19.75
N GLY A 157 1.73 17.61 -20.23
CA GLY A 157 1.19 18.94 -19.95
C GLY A 157 1.16 19.31 -18.46
N GLY A 158 1.96 18.63 -17.62
CA GLY A 158 1.99 18.84 -16.18
C GLY A 158 0.72 18.39 -15.44
N LYS A 159 -0.20 17.68 -16.10
CA LYS A 159 -1.53 17.31 -15.58
C LYS A 159 -1.90 15.85 -15.77
N PHE A 160 -1.51 15.23 -16.87
CA PHE A 160 -1.86 13.84 -17.19
C PHE A 160 -0.66 12.95 -16.96
N GLY A 161 -0.72 12.12 -15.92
CA GLY A 161 0.27 11.10 -15.63
C GLY A 161 -0.11 9.76 -16.26
N TYR A 162 0.89 9.01 -16.70
CA TYR A 162 0.74 7.62 -17.10
C TYR A 162 1.92 6.79 -16.62
N GLU A 163 1.64 5.57 -16.25
CA GLU A 163 2.58 4.57 -15.75
C GLU A 163 2.12 3.22 -16.33
N VAL A 164 2.96 2.55 -17.12
CA VAL A 164 2.64 1.24 -17.73
C VAL A 164 3.88 0.36 -17.67
N GLY A 165 3.74 -0.87 -17.27
CA GLY A 165 4.91 -1.73 -17.11
C GLY A 165 4.62 -3.21 -16.98
N VAL A 166 5.71 -3.93 -16.78
CA VAL A 166 5.74 -5.38 -16.63
C VAL A 166 6.66 -5.72 -15.46
N TRP A 167 6.19 -6.61 -14.59
CA TRP A 167 6.91 -7.03 -13.39
C TRP A 167 6.87 -8.55 -13.23
N ASN A 168 7.69 -9.07 -12.34
CA ASN A 168 7.74 -10.52 -12.09
C ASN A 168 6.43 -11.09 -11.51
N GLY A 169 5.61 -10.28 -10.83
CA GLY A 169 4.36 -10.73 -10.25
C GLY A 169 4.49 -11.50 -8.94
N THR A 170 5.68 -11.58 -8.35
CA THR A 170 5.92 -12.30 -7.09
C THR A 170 6.15 -11.39 -5.91
N GLY A 171 6.43 -10.11 -6.15
CA GLY A 171 6.60 -9.06 -5.15
C GLY A 171 7.69 -9.25 -4.10
N ALA A 172 8.14 -10.46 -3.89
CA ALA A 172 9.03 -10.82 -2.79
C ALA A 172 10.45 -11.17 -3.25
N SER A 173 10.62 -11.71 -4.46
CA SER A 173 11.93 -12.16 -4.91
C SER A 173 12.75 -11.03 -5.52
N THR A 174 14.05 -11.07 -5.28
CA THR A 174 15.02 -10.17 -5.90
C THR A 174 15.73 -10.80 -7.09
N ASN A 175 15.68 -12.13 -7.20
CA ASN A 175 16.37 -12.90 -8.24
C ASN A 175 15.43 -14.01 -8.69
N LEU A 176 14.58 -13.73 -9.65
CA LEU A 176 13.78 -14.75 -10.28
C LEU A 176 14.53 -15.36 -11.46
N ALA A 177 14.43 -16.67 -11.55
CA ALA A 177 14.70 -17.38 -12.78
C ALA A 177 13.69 -16.96 -13.87
N THR A 178 13.95 -17.36 -15.08
CA THR A 178 13.04 -17.14 -16.21
C THR A 178 11.64 -17.69 -15.90
N LYS A 179 10.63 -16.90 -16.23
CA LYS A 179 9.24 -17.30 -16.15
C LYS A 179 8.86 -18.19 -17.35
N THR A 180 7.91 -19.07 -17.12
CA THR A 180 7.24 -19.84 -18.19
C THR A 180 6.36 -18.92 -19.05
N PHE A 181 5.95 -19.41 -20.19
CA PHE A 181 4.89 -18.79 -20.98
C PHE A 181 3.53 -19.31 -20.49
N SER A 182 2.54 -18.46 -20.53
CA SER A 182 1.16 -18.83 -20.27
C SER A 182 0.68 -19.85 -21.29
N ASP A 183 -0.02 -20.87 -20.83
CA ASP A 183 -0.58 -21.90 -21.69
C ASP A 183 -1.68 -21.35 -22.61
N ASP A 184 -2.52 -20.43 -22.09
CA ASP A 184 -3.65 -19.88 -22.81
C ASP A 184 -3.27 -18.75 -23.78
N TRP A 185 -2.40 -17.84 -23.34
CA TRP A 185 -2.13 -16.59 -24.08
C TRP A 185 -0.80 -16.56 -24.79
N HIS A 186 0.05 -17.54 -24.55
CA HIS A 186 1.41 -17.64 -25.11
C HIS A 186 2.28 -16.39 -24.88
N ILE A 187 2.07 -15.71 -23.75
CA ILE A 187 2.88 -14.58 -23.26
C ILE A 187 3.61 -14.99 -21.99
N PRO A 188 4.69 -14.32 -21.60
CA PRO A 188 5.36 -14.60 -20.33
C PRO A 188 4.41 -14.48 -19.14
N SER A 189 4.48 -15.42 -18.20
CA SER A 189 3.70 -15.42 -16.94
C SER A 189 4.23 -14.34 -15.99
N LEU A 190 3.90 -13.09 -16.27
CA LEU A 190 4.34 -11.88 -15.56
C LEU A 190 3.14 -11.07 -15.09
N LEU A 191 3.41 -10.09 -14.25
CA LEU A 191 2.44 -9.04 -13.91
C LEU A 191 2.51 -7.92 -14.97
N TYR A 192 1.40 -7.65 -15.60
CA TYR A 192 1.20 -6.54 -16.53
C TYR A 192 0.27 -5.52 -15.90
N GLY A 193 0.60 -4.25 -15.97
CA GLY A 193 -0.26 -3.26 -15.35
C GLY A 193 0.06 -1.82 -15.71
N GLY A 194 -0.79 -0.93 -15.22
CA GLY A 194 -0.61 0.50 -15.42
C GLY A 194 -1.57 1.34 -14.62
N ARG A 195 -1.32 2.63 -14.66
CA ARG A 195 -2.10 3.67 -14.01
C ARG A 195 -2.13 4.91 -14.87
N ILE A 196 -3.29 5.52 -14.96
CA ILE A 196 -3.49 6.84 -15.58
C ILE A 196 -4.01 7.80 -14.53
N SER A 197 -3.54 9.04 -14.54
CA SER A 197 -3.91 10.04 -13.56
C SER A 197 -4.15 11.41 -14.18
N TYR A 198 -5.09 12.15 -13.58
CA TYR A 198 -5.36 13.53 -13.92
C TYR A 198 -5.20 14.44 -12.70
N MET A 199 -4.35 15.45 -12.83
CA MET A 199 -3.96 16.36 -11.75
C MET A 199 -4.11 17.82 -12.23
N PRO A 200 -5.36 18.36 -12.29
CA PRO A 200 -5.64 19.68 -12.89
C PRO A 200 -4.87 20.84 -12.23
N PHE A 201 -4.54 20.72 -10.94
CA PHE A 201 -3.86 21.75 -10.15
C PHE A 201 -2.37 21.44 -9.89
N GLY A 202 -1.78 20.61 -10.77
CA GLY A 202 -0.39 20.14 -10.65
C GLY A 202 -0.25 18.91 -9.77
N VAL A 203 0.97 18.36 -9.75
CA VAL A 203 1.26 17.05 -9.16
C VAL A 203 0.84 16.96 -7.70
N MET A 204 0.12 15.89 -7.35
CA MET A 204 -0.25 15.55 -5.98
C MET A 204 1.02 15.13 -5.21
N PRO A 205 1.25 15.67 -4.00
CA PRO A 205 2.34 15.22 -3.16
C PRO A 205 2.22 13.72 -2.82
N SER A 206 3.35 13.06 -2.63
CA SER A 206 3.41 11.67 -2.15
C SER A 206 3.19 11.56 -0.62
N THR A 207 2.38 12.45 -0.06
CA THR A 207 2.00 12.53 1.36
C THR A 207 0.50 12.73 1.50
N GLN A 208 -0.08 12.15 2.53
CA GLN A 208 -1.51 12.29 2.85
C GLN A 208 -1.72 13.47 3.80
N GLY A 209 -1.73 14.67 3.22
CA GLY A 209 -1.83 15.94 3.94
C GLY A 209 -0.76 16.95 3.51
N ASP A 210 -0.72 18.10 4.19
CA ASP A 210 0.29 19.16 3.97
C ASP A 210 1.18 19.40 5.22
N PRO A 211 2.03 18.42 5.59
CA PRO A 211 2.94 18.58 6.71
C PRO A 211 4.00 19.67 6.48
N ASN A 212 4.20 20.05 5.23
CA ASN A 212 5.12 21.13 4.85
C ASN A 212 4.48 22.52 4.88
N ARG A 213 3.15 22.60 5.05
CA ARG A 213 2.38 23.86 5.15
C ARG A 213 2.52 24.75 3.92
N LEU A 214 2.50 24.14 2.74
CA LEU A 214 2.58 24.86 1.47
C LEU A 214 1.25 25.55 1.15
N ASN A 215 0.15 25.14 1.80
CA ASN A 215 -1.22 25.66 1.62
C ASN A 215 -1.71 25.59 0.17
N GLU A 216 -1.30 24.57 -0.54
CA GLU A 216 -1.66 24.36 -1.93
C GLU A 216 -3.07 23.78 -2.09
N ASN A 217 -3.59 23.89 -3.30
CA ASN A 217 -4.77 23.16 -3.76
C ASN A 217 -4.29 22.12 -4.79
N LYS A 218 -4.53 20.85 -4.53
CA LYS A 218 -4.17 19.73 -5.40
C LYS A 218 -5.34 18.75 -5.48
N LEU A 219 -5.60 18.27 -6.69
CA LEU A 219 -6.60 17.24 -6.94
C LEU A 219 -5.93 16.16 -7.80
N LEU A 220 -6.15 14.91 -7.42
CA LEU A 220 -5.77 13.73 -8.16
C LEU A 220 -7.01 12.89 -8.38
N ILE A 221 -7.22 12.46 -9.62
CA ILE A 221 -8.17 11.43 -10.01
C ILE A 221 -7.38 10.44 -10.84
N ALA A 222 -7.44 9.14 -10.51
CA ALA A 222 -6.71 8.15 -11.27
C ALA A 222 -7.42 6.79 -11.29
N LEU A 223 -7.04 6.00 -12.29
CA LEU A 223 -7.42 4.61 -12.48
C LEU A 223 -6.15 3.78 -12.59
N SER A 224 -6.15 2.66 -11.94
CA SER A 224 -5.08 1.68 -12.00
C SER A 224 -5.65 0.29 -12.28
N GLY A 225 -4.86 -0.56 -12.92
CA GLY A 225 -5.22 -1.95 -13.15
C GLY A 225 -4.01 -2.80 -13.44
N ASN A 226 -4.10 -4.05 -13.07
CA ASN A 226 -3.07 -5.04 -13.41
C ASN A 226 -3.67 -6.43 -13.56
N ILE A 227 -2.94 -7.28 -14.26
CA ILE A 227 -3.20 -8.70 -14.38
C ILE A 227 -1.90 -9.46 -14.13
N ASN A 228 -1.92 -10.37 -13.19
CA ASN A 228 -0.83 -11.30 -12.92
C ASN A 228 -1.13 -12.61 -13.60
N VAL A 229 -0.50 -12.82 -14.76
CA VAL A 229 -0.79 -13.96 -15.64
C VAL A 229 -0.21 -15.23 -15.03
N GLU A 230 -1.07 -16.23 -14.81
CA GLU A 230 -0.71 -17.52 -14.24
C GLU A 230 0.21 -17.38 -13.03
N SER A 231 -0.29 -16.71 -12.02
CA SER A 231 0.50 -16.41 -10.81
C SER A 231 0.97 -17.70 -10.11
N GLU A 232 2.13 -17.64 -9.46
CA GLU A 232 2.77 -18.81 -8.84
C GLU A 232 2.04 -19.34 -7.59
N ASN A 233 0.98 -18.68 -7.12
CA ASN A 233 0.22 -19.08 -5.93
C ASN A 233 -0.99 -19.96 -6.24
N GLU A 234 -0.87 -20.81 -7.24
CA GLU A 234 -1.95 -21.72 -7.65
C GLU A 234 -3.22 -20.97 -8.08
N SER A 235 -3.12 -19.67 -8.32
CA SER A 235 -4.14 -18.85 -8.95
C SER A 235 -3.77 -18.59 -10.41
N THR A 236 -4.80 -18.46 -11.25
CA THR A 236 -4.64 -18.11 -12.66
C THR A 236 -5.18 -16.70 -12.92
N ASN A 237 -4.37 -15.87 -13.57
CA ASN A 237 -4.83 -14.60 -14.10
C ASN A 237 -5.46 -13.66 -13.06
N ASP A 238 -4.78 -13.45 -11.93
CA ASP A 238 -5.18 -12.45 -10.94
C ASP A 238 -5.36 -11.09 -11.58
N THR A 239 -6.56 -10.55 -11.55
CA THR A 239 -6.88 -9.23 -12.10
C THR A 239 -7.26 -8.26 -11.00
N ARG A 240 -6.75 -7.03 -11.06
CA ARG A 240 -7.06 -5.97 -10.11
C ARG A 240 -7.37 -4.67 -10.81
N ALA A 241 -8.30 -3.93 -10.27
CA ALA A 241 -8.65 -2.57 -10.68
C ALA A 241 -8.77 -1.66 -9.46
N GLY A 242 -8.39 -0.40 -9.62
CA GLY A 242 -8.46 0.61 -8.59
C GLY A 242 -8.91 1.95 -9.16
N LEU A 243 -9.85 2.59 -8.47
CA LEU A 243 -10.26 3.98 -8.69
C LEU A 243 -9.81 4.80 -7.49
N GLU A 244 -9.26 5.98 -7.71
CA GLU A 244 -8.76 6.84 -6.66
C GLU A 244 -9.07 8.31 -6.89
N VAL A 245 -9.43 8.99 -5.81
CA VAL A 245 -9.60 10.45 -5.76
C VAL A 245 -8.90 10.96 -4.50
N SER A 246 -8.03 11.96 -4.64
CA SER A 246 -7.40 12.63 -3.51
C SER A 246 -7.45 14.14 -3.70
N TRP A 247 -7.81 14.87 -2.66
CA TRP A 247 -7.90 16.32 -2.67
C TRP A 247 -7.17 16.91 -1.47
N LEU A 248 -6.20 17.75 -1.74
CA LEU A 248 -5.51 18.56 -0.76
C LEU A 248 -5.91 20.01 -0.94
N TYR A 249 -6.52 20.60 0.08
CA TYR A 249 -6.87 22.00 0.11
C TYR A 249 -6.43 22.64 1.42
N LYS A 250 -5.34 23.40 1.36
CA LYS A 250 -4.76 24.06 2.54
C LYS A 250 -4.50 23.08 3.69
N ARG A 251 -5.33 23.14 4.73
CA ARG A 251 -5.24 22.29 5.94
C ARG A 251 -6.00 20.98 5.83
N LEU A 252 -6.83 20.83 4.82
CA LEU A 252 -7.71 19.68 4.62
C LEU A 252 -7.09 18.73 3.59
N TYR A 253 -7.08 17.44 3.90
CA TYR A 253 -6.82 16.36 2.98
C TYR A 253 -8.01 15.41 2.99
N LEU A 254 -8.53 15.08 1.83
CA LEU A 254 -9.57 14.06 1.64
C LEU A 254 -9.07 13.07 0.59
N ALA A 255 -9.34 11.80 0.81
CA ALA A 255 -9.07 10.75 -0.16
C ALA A 255 -10.10 9.64 -0.06
N GLY A 256 -10.38 9.03 -1.20
CA GLY A 256 -11.17 7.81 -1.30
C GLY A 256 -10.62 6.95 -2.42
N GLU A 257 -10.62 5.65 -2.19
CA GLU A 257 -10.21 4.65 -3.17
C GLU A 257 -11.18 3.47 -3.13
N ALA A 258 -11.43 2.87 -4.28
CA ALA A 258 -12.23 1.66 -4.43
C ALA A 258 -11.44 0.62 -5.22
N TYR A 259 -11.58 -0.64 -4.84
CA TYR A 259 -10.81 -1.74 -5.36
C TYR A 259 -11.71 -2.89 -5.80
N TYR A 260 -11.31 -3.53 -6.86
CA TYR A 260 -11.82 -4.82 -7.29
C TYR A 260 -10.65 -5.77 -7.55
N MET A 261 -10.79 -7.02 -7.16
CA MET A 261 -9.84 -8.07 -7.49
C MET A 261 -10.59 -9.35 -7.84
N HIS A 262 -10.15 -10.01 -8.90
CA HIS A 262 -10.58 -11.36 -9.28
C HIS A 262 -9.39 -12.29 -9.22
N VAL A 263 -9.55 -13.42 -8.56
CA VAL A 263 -8.55 -14.50 -8.45
C VAL A 263 -9.17 -15.79 -8.98
N GLY A 264 -8.61 -16.33 -10.05
CA GLY A 264 -8.95 -17.67 -10.55
C GLY A 264 -8.06 -18.72 -9.89
N PHE A 265 -8.61 -19.84 -9.45
CA PHE A 265 -7.81 -20.93 -8.88
C PHE A 265 -7.52 -22.01 -9.93
N THR A 266 -6.33 -22.63 -9.83
CA THR A 266 -5.98 -23.78 -10.65
C THR A 266 -6.73 -25.03 -10.17
N GLU A 267 -6.89 -26.02 -11.06
CA GLU A 267 -7.54 -27.30 -10.72
C GLU A 267 -6.87 -28.08 -9.56
N ARG A 268 -5.63 -27.74 -9.24
CA ARG A 268 -4.88 -28.39 -8.14
C ARG A 268 -5.42 -28.00 -6.76
N GLN A 269 -5.97 -26.82 -6.62
CA GLN A 269 -6.66 -26.38 -5.40
C GLN A 269 -8.17 -26.37 -5.68
N LYS A 270 -8.83 -27.46 -5.51
CA LYS A 270 -10.31 -27.58 -5.58
C LYS A 270 -11.01 -26.85 -4.42
N ILE A 271 -10.63 -25.62 -4.14
CA ILE A 271 -11.24 -24.77 -3.13
C ILE A 271 -11.94 -23.63 -3.82
N GLY A 272 -13.14 -23.89 -4.32
CA GLY A 272 -13.98 -22.88 -4.93
C GLY A 272 -13.65 -22.60 -6.40
N GLU A 273 -14.55 -21.94 -7.07
CA GLU A 273 -14.51 -21.74 -8.52
C GLU A 273 -13.76 -20.48 -8.91
N SER A 274 -13.83 -19.43 -8.12
CA SER A 274 -13.14 -18.16 -8.25
C SER A 274 -13.41 -17.30 -7.02
N TYR A 275 -12.64 -16.26 -6.85
CA TYR A 275 -12.74 -15.35 -5.73
C TYR A 275 -12.81 -13.92 -6.25
N ASP A 276 -13.87 -13.22 -5.91
CA ASP A 276 -14.05 -11.80 -6.22
C ASP A 276 -14.02 -10.97 -4.94
N TYR A 277 -13.15 -10.00 -4.91
CA TYR A 277 -12.96 -9.08 -3.81
C TYR A 277 -13.42 -7.68 -4.20
N VAL A 278 -14.14 -7.03 -3.32
CA VAL A 278 -14.49 -5.61 -3.42
C VAL A 278 -14.13 -4.92 -2.11
N GLY A 279 -13.47 -3.81 -2.20
CA GLY A 279 -13.12 -3.02 -1.03
C GLY A 279 -12.82 -1.58 -1.34
N GLY A 280 -12.62 -0.79 -0.31
CA GLY A 280 -12.28 0.61 -0.46
C GLY A 280 -12.30 1.36 0.84
N TYR A 281 -11.93 2.63 0.77
CA TYR A 281 -11.95 3.51 1.94
C TYR A 281 -12.28 4.96 1.55
N ILE A 282 -12.72 5.69 2.54
CA ILE A 282 -12.76 7.15 2.54
C ILE A 282 -12.02 7.63 3.78
N GLN A 283 -11.11 8.57 3.62
CA GLN A 283 -10.39 9.18 4.75
C GLN A 283 -10.23 10.69 4.61
N GLY A 284 -10.13 11.35 5.76
CA GLY A 284 -9.87 12.78 5.82
C GLY A 284 -8.93 13.13 6.94
N GLY A 285 -8.11 14.16 6.73
CA GLY A 285 -7.20 14.72 7.72
C GLY A 285 -7.29 16.25 7.75
N TYR A 286 -7.38 16.82 8.94
CA TYR A 286 -7.45 18.27 9.12
C TYR A 286 -6.44 18.76 10.14
N PHE A 287 -5.61 19.73 9.76
CA PHE A 287 -4.68 20.40 10.67
C PHE A 287 -5.42 21.38 11.58
N ILE A 288 -5.69 20.97 12.80
CA ILE A 288 -6.29 21.81 13.87
C ILE A 288 -5.35 22.97 14.20
N THR A 289 -4.08 22.63 14.40
CA THR A 289 -2.99 23.61 14.61
C THR A 289 -1.90 23.38 13.57
N LYS A 290 -0.82 24.14 13.67
CA LYS A 290 0.36 23.92 12.81
C LYS A 290 1.04 22.55 13.01
N SER A 291 0.85 21.93 14.17
CA SER A 291 1.53 20.67 14.53
C SER A 291 0.57 19.53 14.82
N LEU A 292 -0.70 19.79 15.06
CA LEU A 292 -1.71 18.78 15.37
C LEU A 292 -2.67 18.59 14.21
N GLN A 293 -2.79 17.36 13.71
CA GLN A 293 -3.74 16.94 12.69
C GLN A 293 -4.64 15.85 13.26
N ALA A 294 -5.95 16.00 13.12
CA ALA A 294 -6.92 14.93 13.35
C ALA A 294 -7.17 14.20 12.03
N ALA A 295 -7.47 12.92 12.13
CA ALA A 295 -7.75 12.05 11.00
C ALA A 295 -8.92 11.11 11.28
N LEU A 296 -9.72 10.87 10.24
CA LEU A 296 -10.82 9.91 10.25
C LEU A 296 -10.69 9.03 9.01
N ARG A 297 -11.05 7.76 9.13
CA ARG A 297 -11.16 6.83 8.03
C ARG A 297 -12.34 5.90 8.25
N TYR A 298 -13.06 5.64 7.19
CA TYR A 298 -13.97 4.51 7.08
C TYR A 298 -13.46 3.61 5.96
N ASP A 299 -13.12 2.39 6.31
CA ASP A 299 -12.55 1.37 5.46
C ASP A 299 -13.52 0.19 5.42
N PHE A 300 -13.73 -0.43 4.27
CA PHE A 300 -14.65 -1.54 4.12
C PHE A 300 -14.11 -2.55 3.12
N MET A 301 -14.45 -3.80 3.30
CA MET A 301 -14.16 -4.84 2.32
C MET A 301 -15.15 -5.99 2.41
N ASP A 302 -15.41 -6.56 1.25
CA ASP A 302 -16.06 -7.84 1.05
C ASP A 302 -15.03 -8.79 0.44
N ARG A 303 -14.74 -9.87 1.13
CA ARG A 303 -13.69 -10.82 0.72
C ARG A 303 -14.10 -11.73 -0.40
N ASN A 304 -15.39 -11.97 -0.55
CA ASN A 304 -15.93 -12.80 -1.62
C ASN A 304 -17.28 -12.27 -2.09
N ALA A 305 -17.24 -11.26 -2.94
CA ALA A 305 -18.44 -10.60 -3.47
C ALA A 305 -19.32 -11.50 -4.37
N LEU A 306 -18.92 -12.72 -4.66
CA LEU A 306 -19.75 -13.72 -5.34
C LEU A 306 -20.73 -14.42 -4.39
N ASP A 307 -20.40 -14.49 -3.11
CA ASP A 307 -21.26 -15.07 -2.09
C ASP A 307 -22.00 -13.93 -1.37
N ALA A 308 -23.22 -14.15 -0.94
CA ALA A 308 -24.04 -13.14 -0.25
C ALA A 308 -23.55 -12.84 1.19
N ASP A 309 -22.25 -12.74 1.36
CA ASP A 309 -21.58 -12.71 2.64
C ASP A 309 -21.21 -11.28 3.01
N GLY A 310 -21.25 -10.93 4.21
CA GLY A 310 -21.21 -9.58 4.69
C GLY A 310 -19.90 -8.80 4.53
N PHE A 311 -20.02 -7.50 4.74
CA PHE A 311 -18.92 -6.56 4.70
C PHE A 311 -18.18 -6.51 6.05
N LEU A 312 -16.84 -6.43 6.00
CA LEU A 312 -16.06 -5.92 7.10
C LEU A 312 -16.09 -4.38 7.08
N ASN A 313 -16.46 -3.80 8.20
CA ASN A 313 -16.55 -2.36 8.39
C ASN A 313 -15.50 -1.92 9.42
N MET A 314 -14.63 -1.00 9.04
CA MET A 314 -13.46 -0.65 9.82
C MET A 314 -13.31 0.88 9.99
N PRO A 315 -14.20 1.52 10.78
CA PRO A 315 -14.03 2.92 11.13
C PRO A 315 -12.76 3.11 11.98
N ALA A 316 -12.04 4.19 11.71
CA ALA A 316 -10.85 4.54 12.46
C ALA A 316 -10.76 6.05 12.72
N VAL A 317 -10.20 6.40 13.86
CA VAL A 317 -9.86 7.76 14.25
C VAL A 317 -8.38 7.84 14.57
N GLY A 318 -7.74 8.94 14.22
CA GLY A 318 -6.31 9.13 14.47
C GLY A 318 -5.93 10.58 14.75
N PHE A 319 -4.76 10.74 15.36
CA PHE A 319 -4.13 12.03 15.60
C PHE A 319 -2.65 11.95 15.26
N ASN A 320 -2.16 13.01 14.63
CA ASN A 320 -0.76 13.16 14.27
C ASN A 320 -0.21 14.43 14.93
N TYR A 321 0.90 14.30 15.63
CA TYR A 321 1.63 15.45 16.14
C TYR A 321 2.99 15.57 15.47
N PHE A 322 3.20 16.66 14.75
CA PHE A 322 4.41 16.95 13.98
C PHE A 322 5.34 17.83 14.79
N PHE A 323 6.35 17.26 15.44
CA PHE A 323 7.41 18.01 16.13
C PHE A 323 8.28 18.77 15.13
N ASN A 324 8.65 18.10 14.04
CA ASN A 324 9.43 18.66 12.94
C ASN A 324 8.97 18.12 11.60
N ARG A 325 7.79 18.53 11.13
CA ARG A 325 7.17 18.06 9.87
C ARG A 325 7.18 16.52 9.81
N LEU A 326 7.67 15.94 8.70
CA LEU A 326 7.80 14.48 8.55
C LEU A 326 9.05 13.89 9.23
N ASN A 327 10.02 14.75 9.62
CA ASN A 327 11.27 14.28 10.22
C ASN A 327 11.07 13.68 11.62
N LEU A 328 10.17 14.26 12.39
CA LEU A 328 9.80 13.72 13.70
C LEU A 328 8.31 13.92 13.92
N LYS A 329 7.56 12.80 13.93
CA LYS A 329 6.11 12.82 14.19
C LYS A 329 5.69 11.67 15.09
N LEU A 330 4.69 11.93 15.92
CA LEU A 330 3.95 10.95 16.69
C LEU A 330 2.59 10.76 16.05
N GLN A 331 2.15 9.52 15.90
CA GLN A 331 0.83 9.15 15.38
C GLN A 331 0.14 8.24 16.39
N ALA A 332 -1.14 8.45 16.59
CA ALA A 332 -2.00 7.55 17.31
C ALA A 332 -3.21 7.21 16.45
N MET A 333 -3.67 5.96 16.52
CA MET A 333 -4.84 5.49 15.79
C MET A 333 -5.60 4.49 16.64
N TYR A 334 -6.92 4.56 16.57
CA TYR A 334 -7.83 3.51 17.00
C TYR A 334 -8.70 3.09 15.82
N GLN A 335 -8.87 1.79 15.63
CA GLN A 335 -9.72 1.19 14.60
C GLN A 335 -10.59 0.13 15.26
N PHE A 336 -11.86 0.18 14.95
CA PHE A 336 -12.82 -0.89 15.19
C PHE A 336 -12.99 -1.71 13.92
N THR A 337 -13.18 -3.01 14.03
CA THR A 337 -13.56 -3.89 12.93
C THR A 337 -14.79 -4.67 13.35
N GLY A 338 -15.87 -4.49 12.64
CA GLY A 338 -17.11 -5.22 12.82
C GLY A 338 -17.59 -5.79 11.49
N ARG A 339 -18.50 -6.74 11.56
CA ARG A 339 -19.09 -7.40 10.38
C ARG A 339 -20.57 -7.06 10.25
N THR A 340 -21.07 -7.08 9.03
CA THR A 340 -22.50 -6.92 8.71
C THR A 340 -22.87 -7.81 7.55
N GLY A 341 -23.96 -8.57 7.67
CA GLY A 341 -24.49 -9.42 6.62
C GLY A 341 -24.38 -10.93 6.92
N HIS A 342 -24.85 -11.76 6.01
CA HIS A 342 -24.73 -13.22 6.11
C HIS A 342 -23.41 -13.69 5.50
N GLU A 343 -22.86 -14.80 5.97
CA GLU A 343 -21.46 -15.12 5.89
C GLU A 343 -21.18 -16.54 5.40
N THR A 344 -19.97 -16.79 4.90
CA THR A 344 -19.46 -18.13 4.61
C THR A 344 -19.52 -19.01 5.86
N GLN A 345 -19.41 -20.32 5.72
CA GLN A 345 -19.51 -21.23 6.86
C GLN A 345 -18.43 -20.98 7.91
N LEU A 346 -17.23 -20.55 7.47
CA LEU A 346 -16.15 -20.13 8.36
C LEU A 346 -16.46 -18.80 9.05
N ASP A 347 -17.05 -17.87 8.32
CA ASP A 347 -17.45 -16.58 8.85
C ASP A 347 -18.69 -16.71 9.74
N ARG A 348 -19.64 -17.63 9.42
CA ARG A 348 -20.77 -17.96 10.31
C ARG A 348 -20.31 -18.44 11.68
N ASP A 349 -19.30 -19.29 11.72
CA ASP A 349 -18.75 -19.74 12.99
C ASP A 349 -18.11 -18.55 13.77
N LEU A 350 -17.58 -17.57 13.08
CA LEU A 350 -17.01 -16.35 13.68
C LEU A 350 -18.06 -15.29 14.03
N ASP A 351 -19.17 -15.20 13.27
CA ASP A 351 -20.29 -14.26 13.54
C ASP A 351 -21.24 -14.79 14.60
N ASP A 352 -21.52 -16.09 14.58
CA ASP A 352 -22.24 -16.77 15.67
C ASP A 352 -21.48 -16.63 16.99
N LEU A 353 -20.18 -16.28 16.91
CA LEU A 353 -19.33 -15.92 18.02
C LEU A 353 -19.34 -14.41 18.34
N GLY A 354 -19.93 -13.54 17.50
CA GLY A 354 -20.06 -12.09 17.74
C GLY A 354 -18.73 -11.31 17.74
N LEU A 355 -17.71 -11.79 17.02
CA LEU A 355 -16.34 -11.25 17.09
C LEU A 355 -16.23 -9.82 16.56
N SER A 356 -16.06 -8.86 17.43
CA SER A 356 -15.57 -7.54 17.09
C SER A 356 -14.09 -7.36 17.46
N MET A 357 -13.35 -6.70 16.61
CA MET A 357 -11.91 -6.51 16.80
C MET A 357 -11.57 -5.03 16.98
N HIS A 358 -10.80 -4.74 18.00
CA HIS A 358 -10.31 -3.40 18.29
C HIS A 358 -8.79 -3.35 18.14
N LYS A 359 -8.29 -2.29 17.53
CA LYS A 359 -6.86 -2.08 17.33
C LYS A 359 -6.49 -0.66 17.69
N ALA A 360 -5.55 -0.49 18.60
CA ALA A 360 -4.94 0.80 18.87
C ALA A 360 -3.44 0.74 18.56
N VAL A 361 -2.93 1.79 17.92
CA VAL A 361 -1.51 1.91 17.54
C VAL A 361 -1.02 3.28 17.94
N VAL A 362 0.13 3.33 18.62
CA VAL A 362 0.88 4.57 18.85
C VAL A 362 2.26 4.42 18.24
N GLN A 363 2.60 5.29 17.30
CA GLN A 363 3.82 5.18 16.49
C GLN A 363 4.63 6.47 16.55
N LEU A 364 5.92 6.35 16.83
CA LEU A 364 6.90 7.42 16.70
C LEU A 364 7.72 7.19 15.43
N GLN A 365 7.83 8.24 14.61
CA GLN A 365 8.65 8.24 13.39
C GLN A 365 9.77 9.27 13.51
N TYR A 366 10.97 8.85 13.13
CA TYR A 366 12.10 9.72 12.87
C TYR A 366 12.62 9.49 11.45
N SER A 367 12.92 10.58 10.72
CA SER A 367 13.54 10.50 9.38
C SER A 367 14.41 11.73 9.10
N PHE A 368 15.42 11.55 8.26
CA PHE A 368 16.24 12.65 7.76
C PHE A 368 16.62 12.46 6.28
#